data_45aae34958a35fb90f75090f77820abe
#
_entry.id   45aae34958a35fb90f75090f77820abe
#
_cell.length_a   1.000
_cell.length_b   1.000
_cell.length_c   1.000
_cell.angle_alpha   90.00
_cell.angle_beta   90.00
_cell.angle_gamma   90.00
#
_symmetry.space_group_name_H-M   'P 1'
#
loop_
_entity.id
_entity.type
_entity.pdbx_description
1 polymer ?
#
loop_
_entity_poly.entity_id
_entity_poly.type
_entity_poly.pdbx_seq_one_letter_code
_entity_poly.pdbx_strand_id
1 'polypeptide(L)'
;MAKSSMERYMKMLSLEPFADRDEMPVFQMMLASFGSLGGVLQTDLCASADKWIESIVRTISIIGKPDVCMPVCPGDTIFIMQLPARIPGRELPDDSLYQFVEKPYFTDPSEYQRILQMGWEAWSMQYVMSIQNPPYTNPGQLGARFAEFGANAGKTIGFIYSQGMVPDFDGACAPIFDTLSMTRSMADFAVDLMLDPGPIVDIMRRFQPAADEATIGQIKANNGTRVGGFVMRSSATFISPTLFEEIVWPVLKASIERFHAAGLTYILHADANWLPMLKYFTELPRGCVHVELDGSTDIEQAYDILRGYQSIRGDVPATMLAYGTPDEVADYCEKLIRMGMKGGFMLGSGCEVPLNAKAENVKAMIDALRA
;
A
#
# COMPACT_ATOMS: atom_id res chain seq x y z
N MET A 1 22.13 22.58 -8.71
CA MET A 1 22.07 21.17 -9.16
C MET A 1 20.67 20.67 -8.86
N ALA A 2 20.05 19.91 -9.77
CA ALA A 2 18.75 19.28 -9.51
C ALA A 2 18.87 18.31 -8.32
N LYS A 3 17.84 18.30 -7.42
CA LYS A 3 17.80 17.40 -6.28
C LYS A 3 17.56 15.97 -6.72
N SER A 4 18.14 15.01 -6.00
CA SER A 4 17.86 13.60 -6.19
C SER A 4 16.45 13.23 -5.65
N SER A 5 15.88 12.14 -6.12
CA SER A 5 14.60 11.64 -5.61
C SER A 5 14.66 11.37 -4.09
N MET A 6 15.77 10.88 -3.58
CA MET A 6 15.96 10.66 -2.15
C MET A 6 15.98 11.97 -1.36
N GLU A 7 16.64 13.04 -1.86
CA GLU A 7 16.64 14.34 -1.20
C GLU A 7 15.22 14.94 -1.15
N ARG A 8 14.43 14.81 -2.23
CA ARG A 8 13.02 15.23 -2.25
C ARG A 8 12.18 14.42 -1.26
N TYR A 9 12.37 13.11 -1.24
CA TYR A 9 11.66 12.21 -0.32
C TYR A 9 11.95 12.56 1.14
N MET A 10 13.22 12.74 1.51
CA MET A 10 13.62 13.13 2.86
C MET A 10 13.12 14.54 3.24
N LYS A 11 13.10 15.47 2.29
CA LYS A 11 12.54 16.82 2.50
C LYS A 11 11.04 16.74 2.81
N MET A 12 10.28 15.90 2.10
CA MET A 12 8.87 15.67 2.38
C MET A 12 8.66 15.12 3.80
N LEU A 13 9.46 14.10 4.21
CA LEU A 13 9.36 13.51 5.56
C LEU A 13 9.75 14.48 6.67
N SER A 14 10.55 15.51 6.41
CA SER A 14 10.90 16.54 7.40
C SER A 14 9.71 17.39 7.81
N LEU A 15 8.63 17.38 7.04
CA LEU A 15 7.41 18.18 7.21
C LEU A 15 7.63 19.70 7.11
N GLU A 16 8.80 20.14 6.68
CA GLU A 16 9.13 21.54 6.48
C GLU A 16 8.64 22.03 5.11
N PRO A 17 8.28 23.31 5.00
CA PRO A 17 7.88 23.89 3.71
C PRO A 17 8.91 23.67 2.62
N PHE A 18 8.45 23.47 1.39
CA PHE A 18 9.30 23.44 0.21
C PHE A 18 9.66 24.85 -0.23
N ALA A 19 10.92 25.09 -0.61
CA ALA A 19 11.37 26.38 -1.12
C ALA A 19 10.90 26.61 -2.56
N ASP A 20 10.82 25.55 -3.35
CA ASP A 20 10.28 25.52 -4.69
C ASP A 20 9.60 24.17 -4.98
N ARG A 21 8.84 24.11 -6.11
CA ARG A 21 8.10 22.88 -6.48
C ARG A 21 9.01 21.71 -6.81
N ASP A 22 10.25 21.95 -7.25
CA ASP A 22 11.21 20.90 -7.57
C ASP A 22 11.69 20.13 -6.32
N GLU A 23 11.43 20.64 -5.11
CA GLU A 23 11.68 19.93 -3.85
C GLU A 23 10.61 18.88 -3.51
N MET A 24 9.40 19.02 -4.10
CA MET A 24 8.29 18.09 -3.84
C MET A 24 8.50 16.79 -4.64
N PRO A 25 8.44 15.62 -3.99
CA PRO A 25 8.51 14.34 -4.71
C PRO A 25 7.21 14.02 -5.43
N VAL A 26 7.31 13.20 -6.49
CA VAL A 26 6.18 12.62 -7.20
C VAL A 26 6.19 11.10 -7.09
N PHE A 27 5.03 10.53 -6.79
CA PHE A 27 4.78 9.10 -6.71
C PHE A 27 3.80 8.65 -7.79
N GLN A 28 4.05 7.48 -8.34
CA GLN A 28 3.12 6.79 -9.21
C GLN A 28 2.89 5.38 -8.66
N MET A 29 1.66 5.10 -8.21
CA MET A 29 1.29 3.75 -7.86
C MET A 29 0.98 2.96 -9.12
N MET A 30 2.00 2.38 -9.69
CA MET A 30 1.91 1.60 -10.92
C MET A 30 2.36 0.17 -10.66
N LEU A 31 1.45 -0.77 -10.85
CA LEU A 31 1.71 -2.20 -10.81
C LEU A 31 1.43 -2.80 -12.19
N ALA A 32 0.17 -3.06 -12.47
CA ALA A 32 -0.30 -3.60 -13.74
C ALA A 32 -0.23 -2.59 -14.89
N SER A 33 -0.40 -1.29 -14.61
CA SER A 33 -0.33 -0.23 -15.60
C SER A 33 1.05 -0.02 -16.23
N PHE A 34 2.14 -0.46 -15.57
CA PHE A 34 3.43 -0.56 -16.25
C PHE A 34 3.40 -1.46 -17.48
N GLY A 35 2.61 -2.56 -17.41
CA GLY A 35 2.43 -3.46 -18.55
C GLY A 35 1.69 -2.81 -19.69
N SER A 36 0.53 -2.20 -19.41
CA SER A 36 -0.28 -1.59 -20.48
C SER A 36 0.43 -0.43 -21.18
N LEU A 37 1.11 0.43 -20.41
CA LEU A 37 1.88 1.54 -20.97
C LEU A 37 3.20 1.11 -21.60
N GLY A 38 3.86 0.10 -21.05
CA GLY A 38 5.13 -0.44 -21.54
C GLY A 38 5.00 -1.52 -22.62
N GLY A 39 3.77 -1.90 -22.99
CA GLY A 39 3.54 -2.93 -24.01
C GLY A 39 4.01 -4.34 -23.60
N VAL A 40 3.78 -4.73 -22.33
CA VAL A 40 4.05 -6.05 -21.77
C VAL A 40 2.75 -6.67 -21.29
N LEU A 41 2.48 -7.93 -21.65
CA LEU A 41 1.26 -8.64 -21.27
C LEU A 41 1.12 -8.77 -19.74
N GLN A 42 -0.10 -8.69 -19.23
CA GLN A 42 -0.37 -8.84 -17.79
C GLN A 42 0.00 -10.25 -17.29
N THR A 43 -0.18 -11.28 -18.13
CA THR A 43 0.29 -12.64 -17.84
C THR A 43 1.80 -12.67 -17.54
N ASP A 44 2.61 -12.00 -18.36
CA ASP A 44 4.06 -11.93 -18.19
C ASP A 44 4.45 -11.17 -16.93
N LEU A 45 3.74 -10.06 -16.62
CA LEU A 45 3.97 -9.28 -15.41
C LEU A 45 3.66 -10.05 -14.12
N CYS A 46 2.60 -10.87 -14.15
CA CYS A 46 2.25 -11.71 -13.01
C CYS A 46 3.23 -12.87 -12.83
N ALA A 47 3.87 -13.32 -13.90
CA ALA A 47 4.77 -14.47 -13.89
C ALA A 47 6.24 -14.11 -13.61
N SER A 48 6.66 -12.85 -13.81
CA SER A 48 8.10 -12.52 -13.81
C SER A 48 8.41 -11.09 -13.35
N ALA A 49 9.21 -10.96 -12.29
CA ALA A 49 9.77 -9.69 -11.87
C ALA A 49 10.67 -9.04 -12.94
N ASP A 50 11.36 -9.84 -13.77
CA ASP A 50 12.17 -9.31 -14.89
C ASP A 50 11.29 -8.64 -15.95
N LYS A 51 10.13 -9.24 -16.28
CA LYS A 51 9.16 -8.66 -17.20
C LYS A 51 8.54 -7.38 -16.66
N TRP A 52 8.30 -7.33 -15.37
CA TRP A 52 7.83 -6.10 -14.72
C TRP A 52 8.91 -5.00 -14.77
N ILE A 53 10.18 -5.31 -14.49
CA ILE A 53 11.31 -4.38 -14.63
C ILE A 53 11.43 -3.88 -16.08
N GLU A 54 11.32 -4.78 -17.06
CA GLU A 54 11.31 -4.41 -18.48
C GLU A 54 10.20 -3.40 -18.78
N SER A 55 9.00 -3.64 -18.25
CA SER A 55 7.86 -2.73 -18.44
C SER A 55 8.08 -1.35 -17.80
N ILE A 56 8.71 -1.29 -16.63
CA ILE A 56 9.09 -0.01 -15.99
C ILE A 56 10.03 0.78 -16.90
N VAL A 57 11.10 0.14 -17.40
CA VAL A 57 12.08 0.81 -18.28
C VAL A 57 11.40 1.43 -19.50
N ARG A 58 10.51 0.67 -20.14
CA ARG A 58 9.76 1.17 -21.30
C ARG A 58 8.82 2.30 -20.91
N THR A 59 8.07 2.15 -19.83
CA THR A 59 7.08 3.14 -19.39
C THR A 59 7.72 4.46 -18.98
N ILE A 60 8.80 4.45 -18.19
CA ILE A 60 9.48 5.70 -17.79
C ILE A 60 10.10 6.45 -18.97
N SER A 61 10.39 5.78 -20.08
CA SER A 61 10.83 6.44 -21.30
C SER A 61 9.70 7.21 -22.00
N ILE A 62 8.44 6.88 -21.72
CA ILE A 62 7.24 7.49 -22.29
C ILE A 62 6.71 8.61 -21.40
N ILE A 63 6.50 8.30 -20.12
CA ILE A 63 5.83 9.20 -19.18
C ILE A 63 6.78 10.09 -18.35
N GLY A 64 8.07 9.82 -18.36
CA GLY A 64 9.04 10.39 -17.43
C GLY A 64 9.23 9.51 -16.19
N LYS A 65 10.19 9.89 -15.35
CA LYS A 65 10.59 9.13 -14.18
C LYS A 65 9.97 9.71 -12.90
N PRO A 66 9.19 8.95 -12.13
CA PRO A 66 8.74 9.38 -10.81
C PRO A 66 9.91 9.38 -9.81
N ASP A 67 9.73 10.06 -8.68
CA ASP A 67 10.72 9.99 -7.58
C ASP A 67 10.56 8.71 -6.76
N VAL A 68 9.31 8.29 -6.54
CA VAL A 68 8.97 7.12 -5.73
C VAL A 68 8.18 6.12 -6.57
N CYS A 69 8.48 4.84 -6.42
CA CYS A 69 7.89 3.75 -7.19
C CYS A 69 7.55 2.57 -6.29
N MET A 70 6.46 1.86 -6.59
CA MET A 70 6.12 0.60 -5.93
C MET A 70 7.23 -0.43 -6.12
N PRO A 71 7.64 -1.16 -5.06
CA PRO A 71 8.76 -2.11 -5.15
C PRO A 71 8.34 -3.54 -5.48
N VAL A 72 7.07 -3.81 -5.75
CA VAL A 72 6.50 -5.17 -5.84
C VAL A 72 5.86 -5.38 -7.20
N CYS A 73 6.21 -6.47 -7.88
CA CYS A 73 5.58 -6.84 -9.14
C CYS A 73 4.16 -7.44 -8.92
N PRO A 74 3.27 -7.44 -9.93
CA PRO A 74 1.89 -7.92 -9.80
C PRO A 74 1.76 -9.32 -9.22
N GLY A 75 2.59 -10.29 -9.64
CA GLY A 75 2.54 -11.66 -9.12
C GLY A 75 2.88 -11.76 -7.63
N ASP A 76 3.81 -10.93 -7.16
CA ASP A 76 4.17 -10.84 -5.75
C ASP A 76 3.13 -10.04 -4.96
N THR A 77 2.52 -9.01 -5.56
CA THR A 77 1.38 -8.28 -4.97
C THR A 77 0.22 -9.25 -4.68
N ILE A 78 -0.14 -10.10 -5.63
CA ILE A 78 -1.17 -11.13 -5.43
C ILE A 78 -0.84 -12.03 -4.23
N PHE A 79 0.42 -12.41 -4.10
CA PHE A 79 0.86 -13.29 -3.01
C PHE A 79 0.83 -12.60 -1.63
N ILE A 80 1.32 -11.37 -1.52
CA ILE A 80 1.38 -10.65 -0.22
C ILE A 80 0.02 -10.15 0.26
N MET A 81 -0.93 -9.92 -0.65
CA MET A 81 -2.30 -9.54 -0.29
C MET A 81 -3.06 -10.66 0.40
N GLN A 82 -2.58 -11.90 0.29
CA GLN A 82 -3.16 -13.09 0.97
C GLN A 82 -4.68 -13.21 0.73
N LEU A 83 -5.11 -12.94 -0.50
CA LEU A 83 -6.48 -13.12 -0.95
C LEU A 83 -6.54 -14.10 -2.12
N PRO A 84 -7.61 -14.90 -2.24
CA PRO A 84 -7.84 -15.66 -3.46
C PRO A 84 -7.88 -14.73 -4.67
N ALA A 85 -7.22 -15.10 -5.75
CA ALA A 85 -7.15 -14.26 -6.93
C ALA A 85 -7.42 -15.06 -8.23
N ARG A 86 -8.06 -14.39 -9.19
CA ARG A 86 -8.06 -14.78 -10.59
C ARG A 86 -6.93 -14.02 -11.28
N ILE A 87 -6.13 -14.71 -12.07
CA ILE A 87 -4.96 -14.11 -12.70
C ILE A 87 -5.03 -14.22 -14.23
N PRO A 88 -4.45 -13.24 -14.96
CA PRO A 88 -4.33 -13.29 -16.40
C PRO A 88 -3.56 -14.53 -16.85
N GLY A 89 -3.97 -15.07 -17.98
CA GLY A 89 -3.40 -16.31 -18.55
C GLY A 89 -3.84 -17.59 -17.87
N ARG A 90 -4.60 -17.52 -16.78
CA ARG A 90 -5.15 -18.69 -16.06
C ARG A 90 -6.68 -18.69 -16.04
N GLU A 91 -7.32 -17.77 -15.29
CA GLU A 91 -8.79 -17.61 -15.26
C GLU A 91 -9.26 -16.40 -16.04
N LEU A 92 -8.37 -15.51 -16.41
CA LEU A 92 -8.66 -14.27 -17.13
C LEU A 92 -7.87 -14.21 -18.44
N PRO A 93 -8.34 -13.42 -19.44
CA PRO A 93 -7.56 -13.12 -20.64
C PRO A 93 -6.17 -12.54 -20.31
N ASP A 94 -5.21 -12.72 -21.20
CA ASP A 94 -3.80 -12.40 -21.00
C ASP A 94 -3.52 -10.92 -20.64
N ASP A 95 -4.35 -10.01 -21.12
CA ASP A 95 -4.22 -8.57 -20.89
C ASP A 95 -5.13 -8.02 -19.77
N SER A 96 -5.85 -8.89 -19.08
CA SER A 96 -6.75 -8.49 -18.00
C SER A 96 -5.97 -8.12 -16.72
N LEU A 97 -6.52 -7.18 -15.96
CA LEU A 97 -6.07 -6.99 -14.57
C LEU A 97 -6.38 -8.25 -13.75
N TYR A 98 -5.47 -8.66 -12.88
CA TYR A 98 -5.77 -9.66 -11.87
C TYR A 98 -6.94 -9.18 -10.97
N GLN A 99 -7.69 -10.12 -10.41
CA GLN A 99 -8.89 -9.81 -9.62
C GLN A 99 -8.82 -10.56 -8.29
N PHE A 100 -8.86 -9.82 -7.18
CA PHE A 100 -9.08 -10.44 -5.89
C PHE A 100 -10.52 -10.89 -5.74
N VAL A 101 -10.70 -12.05 -5.13
CA VAL A 101 -12.02 -12.67 -4.92
C VAL A 101 -12.30 -12.69 -3.43
N GLU A 102 -13.30 -11.93 -2.99
CA GLU A 102 -13.79 -12.03 -1.63
C GLU A 102 -14.50 -13.37 -1.45
N LYS A 103 -13.86 -14.28 -0.74
CA LYS A 103 -14.40 -15.61 -0.42
C LYS A 103 -14.10 -15.89 1.04
N PRO A 104 -15.12 -16.07 1.89
CA PRO A 104 -14.91 -16.44 3.29
C PRO A 104 -14.05 -17.70 3.39
N TYR A 105 -13.01 -17.66 4.21
CA TYR A 105 -12.24 -18.85 4.60
C TYR A 105 -12.95 -19.61 5.70
N PHE A 106 -13.63 -18.89 6.60
CA PHE A 106 -14.48 -19.48 7.62
C PHE A 106 -15.80 -18.71 7.73
N THR A 107 -16.85 -19.45 8.15
CA THR A 107 -18.22 -18.91 8.32
C THR A 107 -18.71 -19.01 9.76
N ASP A 108 -18.05 -19.81 10.61
CA ASP A 108 -18.38 -20.00 12.00
C ASP A 108 -17.47 -19.13 12.90
N PRO A 109 -18.04 -18.23 13.74
CA PRO A 109 -17.26 -17.42 14.68
C PRO A 109 -16.44 -18.21 15.71
N SER A 110 -16.72 -19.50 15.90
CA SER A 110 -15.89 -20.37 16.76
C SER A 110 -14.42 -20.47 16.25
N GLU A 111 -14.18 -20.12 14.99
CA GLU A 111 -12.82 -20.08 14.42
C GLU A 111 -11.93 -19.06 15.13
N TYR A 112 -12.47 -17.97 15.70
CA TYR A 112 -11.69 -17.05 16.52
C TYR A 112 -11.08 -17.74 17.74
N GLN A 113 -11.84 -18.63 18.39
CA GLN A 113 -11.30 -19.44 19.51
C GLN A 113 -10.23 -20.43 19.03
N ARG A 114 -10.41 -20.99 17.84
CA ARG A 114 -9.39 -21.86 17.23
C ARG A 114 -8.09 -21.08 16.94
N ILE A 115 -8.17 -19.84 16.45
CA ILE A 115 -7.01 -18.97 16.26
C ILE A 115 -6.28 -18.74 17.59
N LEU A 116 -7.02 -18.40 18.65
CA LEU A 116 -6.45 -18.18 19.99
C LEU A 116 -5.73 -19.40 20.56
N GLN A 117 -6.24 -20.61 20.27
CA GLN A 117 -5.65 -21.87 20.71
C GLN A 117 -4.45 -22.30 19.87
N MET A 118 -4.55 -22.19 18.55
CA MET A 118 -3.55 -22.66 17.60
C MET A 118 -2.37 -21.68 17.47
N GLY A 119 -2.64 -20.39 17.62
CA GLY A 119 -1.72 -19.30 17.34
C GLY A 119 -1.85 -18.76 15.92
N TRP A 120 -1.59 -17.45 15.78
CA TRP A 120 -1.76 -16.73 14.54
C TRP A 120 -0.89 -17.26 13.38
N GLU A 121 0.37 -17.52 13.64
CA GLU A 121 1.31 -17.99 12.62
C GLU A 121 0.87 -19.33 12.00
N ALA A 122 0.52 -20.29 12.84
CA ALA A 122 0.07 -21.61 12.38
C ALA A 122 -1.26 -21.52 11.61
N TRP A 123 -2.18 -20.69 12.10
CA TRP A 123 -3.47 -20.47 11.44
C TRP A 123 -3.33 -19.76 10.11
N SER A 124 -2.59 -18.64 10.07
CA SER A 124 -2.38 -17.86 8.84
C SER A 124 -1.63 -18.65 7.78
N MET A 125 -0.67 -19.50 8.19
CA MET A 125 0.00 -20.42 7.27
C MET A 125 -1.01 -21.37 6.60
N GLN A 126 -1.92 -21.98 7.36
CA GLN A 126 -2.96 -22.87 6.80
C GLN A 126 -3.87 -22.11 5.82
N TYR A 127 -4.27 -20.90 6.20
CA TYR A 127 -5.06 -20.03 5.34
C TYR A 127 -4.34 -19.73 4.02
N VAL A 128 -3.12 -19.20 4.08
CA VAL A 128 -2.35 -18.82 2.88
C VAL A 128 -2.10 -20.03 1.97
N MET A 129 -1.82 -21.19 2.53
CA MET A 129 -1.67 -22.42 1.76
C MET A 129 -2.98 -22.82 1.05
N SER A 130 -4.12 -22.63 1.69
CA SER A 130 -5.44 -23.03 1.16
C SER A 130 -5.91 -22.19 -0.04
N ILE A 131 -5.51 -20.93 -0.09
CA ILE A 131 -5.94 -19.98 -1.14
C ILE A 131 -5.08 -20.03 -2.40
N GLN A 132 -3.95 -20.75 -2.37
CA GLN A 132 -3.15 -20.94 -3.57
C GLN A 132 -3.91 -21.78 -4.61
N ASN A 133 -3.54 -21.66 -5.87
CA ASN A 133 -4.17 -22.42 -6.94
C ASN A 133 -3.11 -23.10 -7.83
N PRO A 134 -2.93 -24.45 -7.71
CA PRO A 134 -3.62 -25.33 -6.75
C PRO A 134 -3.21 -25.05 -5.31
N PRO A 135 -4.04 -25.42 -4.31
CA PRO A 135 -3.69 -25.29 -2.90
C PRO A 135 -2.37 -26.02 -2.55
N TYR A 136 -1.55 -25.38 -1.71
CA TYR A 136 -0.32 -26.02 -1.25
C TYR A 136 -0.62 -27.15 -0.26
N THR A 137 0.07 -28.26 -0.39
CA THR A 137 -0.15 -29.46 0.39
C THR A 137 0.89 -29.68 1.50
N ASN A 138 1.94 -28.89 1.50
CA ASN A 138 2.97 -28.94 2.54
C ASN A 138 3.63 -27.56 2.74
N PRO A 139 4.16 -27.25 3.95
CA PRO A 139 4.81 -25.99 4.27
C PRO A 139 6.03 -25.65 3.39
N GLY A 140 6.70 -26.65 2.83
CA GLY A 140 7.86 -26.43 1.96
C GLY A 140 7.52 -25.66 0.68
N GLN A 141 6.31 -25.86 0.12
CA GLN A 141 5.84 -25.10 -1.02
C GLN A 141 5.64 -23.62 -0.68
N LEU A 142 5.08 -23.33 0.50
CA LEU A 142 4.93 -21.96 0.98
C LEU A 142 6.30 -21.33 1.26
N GLY A 143 7.21 -22.06 1.88
CA GLY A 143 8.58 -21.60 2.11
C GLY A 143 9.33 -21.26 0.81
N ALA A 144 9.18 -22.10 -0.22
CA ALA A 144 9.74 -21.85 -1.54
C ALA A 144 9.18 -20.55 -2.16
N ARG A 145 7.86 -20.32 -2.03
CA ARG A 145 7.21 -19.11 -2.55
C ARG A 145 7.66 -17.85 -1.80
N PHE A 146 7.86 -17.93 -0.48
CA PHE A 146 8.45 -16.81 0.28
C PHE A 146 9.91 -16.54 -0.11
N ALA A 147 10.70 -17.56 -0.38
CA ALA A 147 12.07 -17.38 -0.87
C ALA A 147 12.11 -16.71 -2.25
N GLU A 148 11.21 -17.10 -3.16
CA GLU A 148 11.04 -16.46 -4.47
C GLU A 148 10.62 -15.00 -4.31
N PHE A 149 9.62 -14.71 -3.47
CA PHE A 149 9.19 -13.35 -3.16
C PHE A 149 10.37 -12.49 -2.66
N GLY A 150 11.14 -13.00 -1.71
CA GLY A 150 12.32 -12.29 -1.19
C GLY A 150 13.37 -12.00 -2.26
N ALA A 151 13.62 -12.95 -3.16
CA ALA A 151 14.54 -12.77 -4.28
C ALA A 151 14.03 -11.71 -5.28
N ASN A 152 12.74 -11.75 -5.63
CA ASN A 152 12.11 -10.76 -6.49
C ASN A 152 12.14 -9.37 -5.85
N ALA A 153 11.78 -9.24 -4.57
CA ALA A 153 11.82 -7.97 -3.83
C ALA A 153 13.23 -7.37 -3.83
N GLY A 154 14.26 -8.18 -3.56
CA GLY A 154 15.65 -7.71 -3.64
C GLY A 154 16.03 -7.19 -5.03
N LYS A 155 15.58 -7.89 -6.09
CA LYS A 155 15.82 -7.50 -7.48
C LYS A 155 15.09 -6.19 -7.83
N THR A 156 13.81 -6.07 -7.51
CA THR A 156 12.98 -4.90 -7.84
C THR A 156 13.42 -3.66 -7.07
N ILE A 157 13.70 -3.77 -5.78
CA ILE A 157 14.23 -2.68 -4.94
C ILE A 157 15.60 -2.23 -5.46
N GLY A 158 16.50 -3.17 -5.75
CA GLY A 158 17.82 -2.86 -6.30
C GLY A 158 17.73 -2.14 -7.65
N PHE A 159 16.81 -2.57 -8.52
CA PHE A 159 16.55 -1.89 -9.79
C PHE A 159 16.05 -0.46 -9.58
N ILE A 160 15.06 -0.24 -8.71
CA ILE A 160 14.50 1.09 -8.43
C ILE A 160 15.59 2.05 -7.97
N TYR A 161 16.44 1.63 -7.02
CA TYR A 161 17.58 2.44 -6.60
C TYR A 161 18.60 2.70 -7.72
N SER A 162 18.85 1.71 -8.58
CA SER A 162 19.79 1.88 -9.73
C SER A 162 19.30 2.93 -10.73
N GLN A 163 17.98 3.15 -10.81
CA GLN A 163 17.37 4.20 -11.62
C GLN A 163 17.35 5.57 -10.91
N GLY A 164 17.88 5.66 -9.69
CA GLY A 164 17.82 6.88 -8.87
C GLY A 164 16.41 7.21 -8.36
N MET A 165 15.51 6.24 -8.34
CA MET A 165 14.19 6.32 -7.70
C MET A 165 14.26 5.79 -6.25
N VAL A 166 13.21 6.02 -5.48
CA VAL A 166 13.05 5.52 -4.12
C VAL A 166 11.96 4.46 -4.11
N PRO A 167 12.19 3.25 -3.59
CA PRO A 167 11.09 2.30 -3.39
C PRO A 167 10.14 2.85 -2.32
N ASP A 168 8.85 2.66 -2.51
CA ASP A 168 7.82 3.19 -1.61
C ASP A 168 7.97 2.61 -0.19
N PHE A 169 8.20 1.32 -0.10
CA PHE A 169 8.48 0.62 1.16
C PHE A 169 9.57 -0.46 0.95
N ASP A 170 10.15 -0.93 2.04
CA ASP A 170 11.21 -1.94 2.04
C ASP A 170 10.70 -3.32 2.52
N GLY A 171 9.49 -3.35 3.05
CA GLY A 171 8.73 -4.52 3.45
C GLY A 171 7.31 -4.11 3.79
N ALA A 172 6.42 -5.07 3.98
CA ALA A 172 5.00 -4.81 4.20
C ALA A 172 4.47 -5.57 5.41
N CYS A 173 3.51 -4.96 6.11
CA CYS A 173 2.71 -5.61 7.14
C CYS A 173 1.22 -5.53 6.78
N ALA A 174 0.49 -6.59 7.12
CA ALA A 174 -0.96 -6.59 7.09
C ALA A 174 -1.46 -6.59 8.54
N PRO A 175 -2.24 -5.59 8.97
CA PRO A 175 -2.86 -5.62 10.29
C PRO A 175 -3.76 -6.86 10.43
N ILE A 176 -3.70 -7.49 11.60
CA ILE A 176 -4.50 -8.70 11.88
C ILE A 176 -6.01 -8.41 11.73
N PHE A 177 -6.44 -7.20 12.08
CA PHE A 177 -7.81 -6.75 11.88
C PHE A 177 -8.26 -6.89 10.41
N ASP A 178 -7.45 -6.37 9.49
CA ASP A 178 -7.74 -6.42 8.06
C ASP A 178 -7.76 -7.85 7.53
N THR A 179 -6.78 -8.68 7.95
CA THR A 179 -6.74 -10.10 7.58
C THR A 179 -7.95 -10.86 8.09
N LEU A 180 -8.38 -10.65 9.34
CA LEU A 180 -9.59 -11.27 9.88
C LEU A 180 -10.84 -10.85 9.10
N SER A 181 -10.98 -9.56 8.81
CA SER A 181 -12.11 -9.04 8.01
C SER A 181 -12.17 -9.67 6.62
N MET A 182 -11.02 -9.81 5.95
CA MET A 182 -10.94 -10.41 4.61
C MET A 182 -11.23 -11.92 4.62
N THR A 183 -10.83 -12.62 5.67
CA THR A 183 -11.02 -14.07 5.79
C THR A 183 -12.41 -14.48 6.27
N ARG A 184 -13.10 -13.61 7.00
CA ARG A 184 -14.46 -13.82 7.51
C ARG A 184 -15.55 -13.38 6.54
N SER A 185 -15.34 -12.48 5.68
CA SER A 185 -16.15 -11.57 4.88
C SER A 185 -16.47 -10.26 5.63
N MET A 186 -16.57 -9.19 4.86
CA MET A 186 -16.80 -7.86 5.43
C MET A 186 -18.13 -7.77 6.20
N ALA A 187 -19.20 -8.35 5.64
CA ALA A 187 -20.54 -8.29 6.25
C ALA A 187 -20.59 -9.08 7.56
N ASP A 188 -20.13 -10.32 7.55
CA ASP A 188 -20.13 -11.17 8.74
C ASP A 188 -19.17 -10.65 9.82
N PHE A 189 -18.02 -10.13 9.42
CA PHE A 189 -17.06 -9.52 10.34
C PHE A 189 -17.63 -8.29 11.05
N ALA A 190 -18.39 -7.45 10.33
CA ALA A 190 -19.07 -6.32 10.93
C ALA A 190 -20.13 -6.75 11.95
N VAL A 191 -20.85 -7.84 11.67
CA VAL A 191 -21.81 -8.44 12.61
C VAL A 191 -21.09 -8.97 13.85
N ASP A 192 -19.96 -9.70 13.68
CA ASP A 192 -19.18 -10.24 14.79
C ASP A 192 -18.64 -9.10 15.69
N LEU A 193 -18.15 -8.00 15.09
CA LEU A 193 -17.72 -6.82 15.84
C LEU A 193 -18.83 -6.18 16.69
N MET A 194 -20.07 -6.24 16.23
CA MET A 194 -21.22 -5.70 16.96
C MET A 194 -21.74 -6.64 18.05
N LEU A 195 -21.66 -7.94 17.85
CA LEU A 195 -22.23 -8.94 18.75
C LEU A 195 -21.25 -9.38 19.83
N ASP A 196 -20.00 -9.70 19.45
CA ASP A 196 -18.95 -10.17 20.37
C ASP A 196 -17.54 -9.81 19.84
N PRO A 197 -17.07 -8.57 20.00
CA PRO A 197 -15.74 -8.15 19.55
C PRO A 197 -14.59 -8.75 20.38
N GLY A 198 -14.88 -9.32 21.55
CA GLY A 198 -13.86 -9.81 22.51
C GLY A 198 -12.81 -10.72 21.88
N PRO A 199 -13.19 -11.82 21.23
CA PRO A 199 -12.23 -12.73 20.60
C PRO A 199 -11.35 -12.06 19.53
N ILE A 200 -11.92 -11.14 18.74
CA ILE A 200 -11.20 -10.39 17.71
C ILE A 200 -10.12 -9.50 18.36
N VAL A 201 -10.51 -8.76 19.39
CA VAL A 201 -9.60 -7.89 20.16
C VAL A 201 -8.48 -8.70 20.82
N ASP A 202 -8.81 -9.87 21.38
CA ASP A 202 -7.83 -10.75 22.03
C ASP A 202 -6.80 -11.29 21.01
N ILE A 203 -7.24 -11.68 19.80
CA ILE A 203 -6.36 -12.09 18.72
C ILE A 203 -5.41 -10.94 18.33
N MET A 204 -5.94 -9.76 18.07
CA MET A 204 -5.15 -8.61 17.69
C MET A 204 -4.11 -8.24 18.76
N ARG A 205 -4.54 -8.10 20.03
CA ARG A 205 -3.65 -7.71 21.13
C ARG A 205 -2.58 -8.75 21.40
N ARG A 206 -2.92 -10.02 21.26
CA ARG A 206 -1.99 -11.12 21.56
C ARG A 206 -0.96 -11.34 20.48
N PHE A 207 -1.34 -11.20 19.20
CA PHE A 207 -0.50 -11.65 18.09
C PHE A 207 0.10 -10.54 17.24
N GLN A 208 -0.52 -9.34 17.18
CA GLN A 208 0.02 -8.23 16.40
C GLN A 208 1.46 -7.87 16.79
N PRO A 209 1.85 -7.84 18.09
CA PRO A 209 3.23 -7.52 18.46
C PRO A 209 4.27 -8.46 17.83
N ALA A 210 4.02 -9.75 17.82
CA ALA A 210 4.95 -10.73 17.25
C ALA A 210 5.03 -10.62 15.71
N ALA A 211 3.89 -10.34 15.05
CA ALA A 211 3.85 -10.10 13.61
C ALA A 211 4.65 -8.85 13.23
N ASP A 212 4.53 -7.77 14.00
CA ASP A 212 5.29 -6.54 13.78
C ASP A 212 6.79 -6.78 13.96
N GLU A 213 7.21 -7.46 15.02
CA GLU A 213 8.63 -7.77 15.28
C GLU A 213 9.25 -8.64 14.18
N ALA A 214 8.51 -9.61 13.64
CA ALA A 214 8.96 -10.41 12.51
C ALA A 214 9.18 -9.54 11.27
N THR A 215 8.25 -8.62 10.97
CA THR A 215 8.37 -7.67 9.86
C THR A 215 9.54 -6.70 10.06
N ILE A 216 9.72 -6.16 11.28
CA ILE A 216 10.86 -5.30 11.63
C ILE A 216 12.17 -6.05 11.39
N GLY A 217 12.27 -7.28 11.88
CA GLY A 217 13.46 -8.11 11.70
C GLY A 217 13.81 -8.31 10.23
N GLN A 218 12.83 -8.61 9.39
CA GLN A 218 13.01 -8.79 7.94
C GLN A 218 13.47 -7.49 7.25
N ILE A 219 12.83 -6.36 7.54
CA ILE A 219 13.18 -5.06 6.95
C ILE A 219 14.60 -4.66 7.36
N LYS A 220 14.93 -4.78 8.65
CA LYS A 220 16.27 -4.43 9.19
C LYS A 220 17.38 -5.31 8.64
N ALA A 221 17.14 -6.60 8.43
CA ALA A 221 18.10 -7.51 7.81
C ALA A 221 18.52 -7.05 6.40
N ASN A 222 17.67 -6.29 5.72
CA ASN A 222 17.92 -5.72 4.40
C ASN A 222 18.25 -4.21 4.43
N ASN A 223 18.59 -3.65 5.60
CA ASN A 223 18.86 -2.22 5.81
C ASN A 223 17.69 -1.30 5.37
N GLY A 224 16.47 -1.81 5.38
CA GLY A 224 15.27 -1.03 5.05
C GLY A 224 14.91 -0.03 6.15
N THR A 225 14.15 0.98 5.76
CA THR A 225 13.75 2.11 6.62
C THR A 225 12.25 2.41 6.57
N ARG A 226 11.48 1.66 5.77
CA ARG A 226 10.05 1.91 5.54
C ARG A 226 9.26 0.62 5.56
N VAL A 227 8.09 0.65 6.18
CA VAL A 227 7.13 -0.46 6.17
C VAL A 227 5.83 -0.01 5.52
N GLY A 228 5.36 -0.73 4.51
CA GLY A 228 4.03 -0.55 3.92
C GLY A 228 2.97 -1.20 4.81
N GLY A 229 2.01 -0.43 5.30
CA GLY A 229 0.87 -0.90 6.07
C GLY A 229 -0.41 -0.81 5.26
N PHE A 230 -0.99 -1.95 4.91
CA PHE A 230 -2.22 -2.01 4.12
C PHE A 230 -3.43 -2.06 5.04
N VAL A 231 -4.01 -0.87 5.34
CA VAL A 231 -5.13 -0.68 6.27
C VAL A 231 -6.41 -0.38 5.48
N MET A 232 -6.99 -1.40 4.87
CA MET A 232 -8.07 -1.26 3.90
C MET A 232 -9.46 -1.34 4.51
N ARG A 233 -9.61 -1.99 5.68
CA ARG A 233 -10.92 -2.30 6.27
C ARG A 233 -11.23 -1.49 7.54
N SER A 234 -10.37 -0.55 7.90
CA SER A 234 -10.49 0.24 9.13
C SER A 234 -11.01 1.66 8.92
N SER A 235 -11.39 2.03 7.67
CA SER A 235 -11.90 3.37 7.34
C SER A 235 -13.35 3.58 7.79
N ALA A 236 -13.79 4.84 7.83
CA ALA A 236 -15.16 5.23 8.18
C ALA A 236 -16.22 4.68 7.21
N THR A 237 -15.82 4.14 6.07
CA THR A 237 -16.71 3.44 5.15
C THR A 237 -17.14 2.08 5.69
N PHE A 238 -16.29 1.42 6.48
CA PHE A 238 -16.53 0.04 6.94
C PHE A 238 -16.87 -0.05 8.41
N ILE A 239 -16.29 0.80 9.26
CA ILE A 239 -16.53 0.82 10.71
C ILE A 239 -16.83 2.22 11.20
N SER A 240 -17.58 2.33 12.32
CA SER A 240 -17.84 3.64 12.92
C SER A 240 -16.56 4.22 13.57
N PRO A 241 -16.45 5.55 13.70
CA PRO A 241 -15.35 6.17 14.45
C PRO A 241 -15.22 5.64 15.88
N THR A 242 -16.31 5.28 16.53
CA THR A 242 -16.32 4.70 17.89
C THR A 242 -15.66 3.32 17.89
N LEU A 243 -16.04 2.43 16.97
CA LEU A 243 -15.40 1.12 16.85
C LEU A 243 -13.92 1.24 16.48
N PHE A 244 -13.57 2.18 15.63
CA PHE A 244 -12.16 2.46 15.32
C PHE A 244 -11.39 2.86 16.60
N GLU A 245 -11.90 3.80 17.36
CA GLU A 245 -11.26 4.31 18.58
C GLU A 245 -11.10 3.21 19.65
N GLU A 246 -12.12 2.40 19.85
CA GLU A 246 -12.15 1.40 20.92
C GLU A 246 -11.40 0.10 20.56
N ILE A 247 -11.45 -0.32 19.30
CA ILE A 247 -10.99 -1.64 18.87
C ILE A 247 -9.71 -1.55 18.04
N VAL A 248 -9.71 -0.73 16.98
CA VAL A 248 -8.61 -0.73 16.00
C VAL A 248 -7.46 0.15 16.44
N TRP A 249 -7.78 1.41 16.83
CA TRP A 249 -6.77 2.42 17.10
C TRP A 249 -5.74 2.02 18.17
N PRO A 250 -6.12 1.41 19.31
CA PRO A 250 -5.13 1.04 20.33
C PRO A 250 -4.07 0.06 19.81
N VAL A 251 -4.44 -0.87 18.93
CA VAL A 251 -3.52 -1.86 18.37
C VAL A 251 -2.73 -1.26 17.21
N LEU A 252 -3.38 -0.51 16.31
CA LEU A 252 -2.73 0.16 15.19
C LEU A 252 -1.72 1.21 15.69
N LYS A 253 -2.08 2.01 16.70
CA LYS A 253 -1.17 2.96 17.34
C LYS A 253 0.07 2.27 17.89
N ALA A 254 -0.11 1.22 18.68
CA ALA A 254 0.99 0.46 19.27
C ALA A 254 1.88 -0.20 18.19
N SER A 255 1.29 -0.66 17.10
CA SER A 255 2.03 -1.19 15.94
C SER A 255 2.89 -0.11 15.29
N ILE A 256 2.30 1.05 14.95
CA ILE A 256 3.02 2.17 14.33
C ILE A 256 4.16 2.66 15.25
N GLU A 257 3.89 2.82 16.55
CA GLU A 257 4.90 3.23 17.53
C GLU A 257 6.06 2.22 17.64
N ARG A 258 5.79 0.92 17.51
CA ARG A 258 6.80 -0.15 17.49
C ARG A 258 7.69 -0.05 16.25
N PHE A 259 7.11 0.14 15.07
CA PHE A 259 7.86 0.38 13.84
C PHE A 259 8.70 1.65 13.94
N HIS A 260 8.12 2.73 14.46
CA HIS A 260 8.86 3.98 14.66
C HIS A 260 10.03 3.83 15.64
N ALA A 261 9.84 3.14 16.75
CA ALA A 261 10.90 2.86 17.73
C ALA A 261 12.06 2.04 17.10
N ALA A 262 11.75 1.21 16.13
CA ALA A 262 12.75 0.51 15.32
C ALA A 262 13.39 1.40 14.23
N GLY A 263 13.01 2.68 14.12
CA GLY A 263 13.51 3.63 13.13
C GLY A 263 12.94 3.40 11.72
N LEU A 264 11.70 2.90 11.64
CA LEU A 264 10.98 2.72 10.37
C LEU A 264 9.86 3.76 10.23
N THR A 265 9.71 4.32 9.03
CA THR A 265 8.54 5.12 8.68
C THR A 265 7.41 4.20 8.23
N TYR A 266 6.20 4.42 8.76
CA TYR A 266 5.02 3.65 8.39
C TYR A 266 4.33 4.31 7.18
N ILE A 267 4.28 3.62 6.06
CA ILE A 267 3.57 4.05 4.86
C ILE A 267 2.16 3.48 4.93
N LEU A 268 1.19 4.31 5.31
CA LEU A 268 -0.19 3.90 5.50
C LEU A 268 -0.95 3.98 4.17
N HIS A 269 -1.26 2.84 3.59
CA HIS A 269 -2.19 2.77 2.45
C HIS A 269 -3.63 2.79 2.99
N ALA A 270 -4.31 3.91 2.77
CA ALA A 270 -5.57 4.25 3.41
C ALA A 270 -6.70 4.37 2.38
N ASP A 271 -7.30 3.23 2.01
CA ASP A 271 -8.43 3.18 1.09
C ASP A 271 -9.72 3.70 1.73
N ALA A 272 -10.59 4.29 0.89
CA ALA A 272 -11.90 4.80 1.25
C ALA A 272 -11.85 6.03 2.20
N ASN A 273 -12.93 6.36 2.90
CA ASN A 273 -13.01 7.59 3.68
C ASN A 273 -12.36 7.47 5.07
N TRP A 274 -11.22 8.13 5.24
CA TRP A 274 -10.47 8.20 6.49
C TRP A 274 -10.64 9.51 7.27
N LEU A 275 -11.35 10.49 6.72
CA LEU A 275 -11.40 11.84 7.30
C LEU A 275 -11.74 11.86 8.80
N PRO A 276 -12.73 11.10 9.31
CA PRO A 276 -13.06 11.10 10.75
C PRO A 276 -11.96 10.48 11.64
N MET A 277 -11.08 9.64 11.07
CA MET A 277 -10.02 8.92 11.79
C MET A 277 -8.69 9.66 11.78
N LEU A 278 -8.46 10.60 10.86
CA LEU A 278 -7.15 11.25 10.69
C LEU A 278 -6.68 12.01 11.93
N LYS A 279 -7.60 12.52 12.76
CA LYS A 279 -7.27 13.20 14.02
C LYS A 279 -6.41 12.34 14.95
N TYR A 280 -6.60 11.04 14.99
CA TYR A 280 -5.86 10.12 15.85
C TYR A 280 -4.36 10.07 15.47
N PHE A 281 -4.03 10.23 14.20
CA PHE A 281 -2.63 10.20 13.75
C PHE A 281 -1.82 11.41 14.21
N THR A 282 -2.48 12.48 14.70
CA THR A 282 -1.80 13.64 15.32
C THR A 282 -1.25 13.33 16.71
N GLU A 283 -1.69 12.23 17.35
CA GLU A 283 -1.19 11.74 18.63
C GLU A 283 0.14 10.98 18.51
N LEU A 284 0.49 10.55 17.30
CA LEU A 284 1.69 9.78 17.03
C LEU A 284 2.95 10.67 17.00
N PRO A 285 4.15 10.09 17.16
CA PRO A 285 5.39 10.82 16.94
C PRO A 285 5.40 11.53 15.58
N ARG A 286 5.89 12.75 15.56
CA ARG A 286 5.92 13.58 14.36
C ARG A 286 6.71 12.91 13.23
N GLY A 287 6.10 12.82 12.04
CA GLY A 287 6.74 12.28 10.82
C GLY A 287 6.93 10.77 10.81
N CYS A 288 6.31 10.04 11.74
CA CYS A 288 6.43 8.58 11.76
C CYS A 288 5.52 7.87 10.76
N VAL A 289 4.50 8.57 10.23
CA VAL A 289 3.56 8.02 9.24
C VAL A 289 3.58 8.86 7.97
N HIS A 290 3.51 8.20 6.83
CA HIS A 290 3.20 8.78 5.53
C HIS A 290 1.87 8.20 5.06
N VAL A 291 0.83 9.03 4.98
CA VAL A 291 -0.55 8.60 4.67
C VAL A 291 -0.81 8.73 3.18
N GLU A 292 -1.20 7.65 2.54
CA GLU A 292 -1.67 7.61 1.16
C GLU A 292 -3.20 7.61 1.14
N LEU A 293 -3.80 8.52 0.35
CA LEU A 293 -5.25 8.64 0.19
C LEU A 293 -5.67 8.38 -1.25
N ASP A 294 -6.78 7.66 -1.41
CA ASP A 294 -7.31 7.17 -2.68
C ASP A 294 -8.27 8.13 -3.41
N GLY A 295 -8.46 9.36 -2.87
CA GLY A 295 -9.44 10.34 -3.40
C GLY A 295 -10.85 10.21 -2.80
N SER A 296 -11.12 9.20 -1.97
CA SER A 296 -12.39 9.08 -1.23
C SER A 296 -12.42 9.94 0.04
N THR A 297 -11.26 10.34 0.53
CA THR A 297 -11.06 11.29 1.63
C THR A 297 -10.79 12.68 1.05
N ASP A 298 -11.46 13.71 1.55
CA ASP A 298 -11.16 15.09 1.14
C ASP A 298 -9.71 15.46 1.48
N ILE A 299 -8.88 15.60 0.43
CA ILE A 299 -7.43 15.78 0.57
C ILE A 299 -7.06 17.12 1.22
N GLU A 300 -7.85 18.18 1.02
CA GLU A 300 -7.57 19.49 1.61
C GLU A 300 -7.83 19.45 3.13
N GLN A 301 -8.95 18.87 3.55
CA GLN A 301 -9.25 18.71 4.97
C GLN A 301 -8.26 17.73 5.63
N ALA A 302 -7.91 16.64 4.95
CA ALA A 302 -6.92 15.69 5.43
C ALA A 302 -5.55 16.34 5.63
N TYR A 303 -5.14 17.16 4.66
CA TYR A 303 -3.88 17.90 4.74
C TYR A 303 -3.89 18.92 5.88
N ASP A 304 -4.98 19.66 6.09
CA ASP A 304 -5.09 20.61 7.18
C ASP A 304 -5.05 19.93 8.57
N ILE A 305 -5.60 18.73 8.71
CA ILE A 305 -5.51 17.95 9.95
C ILE A 305 -4.09 17.44 10.20
N LEU A 306 -3.43 16.89 9.17
CA LEU A 306 -2.16 16.17 9.34
C LEU A 306 -0.93 17.06 9.19
N ARG A 307 -1.06 18.24 8.58
CA ARG A 307 0.06 19.14 8.32
C ARG A 307 0.83 19.51 9.59
N GLY A 308 2.14 19.26 9.56
CA GLY A 308 3.03 19.48 10.71
C GLY A 308 3.10 18.32 11.70
N TYR A 309 2.23 17.34 11.59
CA TYR A 309 2.23 16.09 12.36
C TYR A 309 2.73 14.91 11.52
N GLN A 310 2.10 14.65 10.39
CA GLN A 310 2.42 13.53 9.51
C GLN A 310 2.51 14.01 8.07
N SER A 311 3.18 13.24 7.21
CA SER A 311 3.19 13.50 5.77
C SER A 311 2.03 12.78 5.07
N ILE A 312 1.62 13.30 3.92
CA ILE A 312 0.49 12.79 3.14
C ILE A 312 0.82 12.78 1.65
N ARG A 313 0.25 11.84 0.92
CA ARG A 313 0.30 11.81 -0.54
C ARG A 313 -1.07 11.58 -1.15
N GLY A 314 -1.19 11.98 -2.37
CA GLY A 314 -2.37 11.77 -3.19
C GLY A 314 -2.59 12.94 -4.10
N ASP A 315 -3.75 13.08 -4.62
CA ASP A 315 -4.79 12.05 -4.77
C ASP A 315 -5.37 12.15 -6.19
N VAL A 316 -4.45 12.31 -7.17
CA VAL A 316 -4.88 12.45 -8.58
C VAL A 316 -5.79 11.27 -8.93
N PRO A 317 -7.07 11.53 -9.28
CA PRO A 317 -8.05 10.48 -9.45
C PRO A 317 -7.72 9.53 -10.60
N ALA A 318 -7.85 8.21 -10.37
CA ALA A 318 -7.68 7.18 -11.39
C ALA A 318 -8.57 7.43 -12.63
N THR A 319 -9.81 7.89 -12.41
CA THR A 319 -10.74 8.26 -13.48
C THR A 319 -10.23 9.42 -14.34
N MET A 320 -9.54 10.38 -13.74
CA MET A 320 -8.94 11.51 -14.49
C MET A 320 -7.75 11.03 -15.33
N LEU A 321 -6.94 10.12 -14.81
CA LEU A 321 -5.83 9.52 -15.57
C LEU A 321 -6.32 8.66 -16.75
N ALA A 322 -7.50 8.04 -16.63
CA ALA A 322 -8.09 7.21 -17.68
C ALA A 322 -8.89 8.01 -18.70
N TYR A 323 -9.71 8.96 -18.27
CA TYR A 323 -10.73 9.59 -19.12
C TYR A 323 -10.56 11.08 -19.29
N GLY A 324 -9.76 11.74 -18.45
CA GLY A 324 -9.47 13.16 -18.53
C GLY A 324 -8.57 13.55 -19.71
N THR A 325 -8.18 14.80 -19.72
CA THR A 325 -7.19 15.39 -20.64
C THR A 325 -5.91 15.75 -19.87
N PRO A 326 -4.76 15.91 -20.54
CA PRO A 326 -3.53 16.38 -19.90
C PRO A 326 -3.67 17.72 -19.17
N ASP A 327 -4.46 18.65 -19.72
CA ASP A 327 -4.69 19.96 -19.11
C ASP A 327 -5.50 19.82 -17.79
N GLU A 328 -6.55 19.00 -17.77
CA GLU A 328 -7.33 18.73 -16.55
C GLU A 328 -6.45 18.08 -15.47
N VAL A 329 -5.55 17.16 -15.83
CA VAL A 329 -4.59 16.55 -14.90
C VAL A 329 -3.61 17.61 -14.39
N ALA A 330 -3.06 18.44 -15.26
CA ALA A 330 -2.13 19.50 -14.89
C ALA A 330 -2.77 20.52 -13.94
N ASP A 331 -4.00 20.95 -14.22
CA ASP A 331 -4.75 21.89 -13.38
C ASP A 331 -5.02 21.30 -11.98
N TYR A 332 -5.40 20.02 -11.92
CA TYR A 332 -5.60 19.33 -10.64
C TYR A 332 -4.28 19.20 -9.86
N CYS A 333 -3.21 18.80 -10.52
CA CYS A 333 -1.88 18.74 -9.92
C CYS A 333 -1.41 20.09 -9.39
N GLU A 334 -1.64 21.18 -10.13
CA GLU A 334 -1.28 22.53 -9.69
C GLU A 334 -2.02 22.93 -8.40
N LYS A 335 -3.30 22.54 -8.25
CA LYS A 335 -4.04 22.70 -6.99
C LYS A 335 -3.37 21.98 -5.83
N LEU A 336 -3.00 20.70 -6.03
CA LEU A 336 -2.33 19.88 -5.02
C LEU A 336 -0.94 20.42 -4.67
N ILE A 337 -0.17 20.85 -5.67
CA ILE A 337 1.16 21.44 -5.48
C ILE A 337 1.06 22.70 -4.62
N ARG A 338 0.17 23.62 -4.94
CA ARG A 338 -0.04 24.87 -4.15
C ARG A 338 -0.36 24.55 -2.68
N MET A 339 -1.24 23.58 -2.43
CA MET A 339 -1.55 23.11 -1.09
C MET A 339 -0.31 22.56 -0.40
N GLY A 340 0.38 21.65 -1.08
CA GLY A 340 1.50 20.86 -0.55
C GLY A 340 2.80 21.65 -0.32
N MET A 341 2.97 22.85 -0.93
CA MET A 341 4.14 23.72 -0.74
C MET A 341 4.40 24.07 0.74
N LYS A 342 3.39 23.96 1.58
CA LYS A 342 3.52 24.15 3.05
C LYS A 342 4.28 23.02 3.75
N GLY A 343 4.71 21.97 3.04
CA GLY A 343 5.54 20.85 3.51
C GLY A 343 4.77 19.58 3.83
N GLY A 344 5.47 18.45 3.89
CA GLY A 344 4.88 17.17 4.25
C GLY A 344 3.94 16.58 3.20
N PHE A 345 4.08 16.95 1.93
CA PHE A 345 3.22 16.49 0.84
C PHE A 345 4.02 15.84 -0.29
N MET A 346 3.47 14.78 -0.87
CA MET A 346 3.94 14.14 -2.09
C MET A 346 2.82 14.14 -3.13
N LEU A 347 3.09 14.68 -4.32
CA LEU A 347 2.16 14.55 -5.42
C LEU A 347 2.08 13.08 -5.84
N GLY A 348 0.88 12.53 -5.95
CA GLY A 348 0.72 11.13 -6.31
C GLY A 348 -0.62 10.81 -6.94
N SER A 349 -0.71 9.65 -7.61
CA SER A 349 -2.00 9.04 -7.93
C SER A 349 -2.71 8.64 -6.64
N GLY A 350 -4.04 8.71 -6.60
CA GLY A 350 -4.81 8.39 -5.40
C GLY A 350 -4.75 6.91 -5.04
N CYS A 351 -4.63 6.05 -6.02
CA CYS A 351 -4.42 4.61 -5.88
C CYS A 351 -3.67 4.11 -7.12
N GLU A 352 -3.76 2.82 -7.46
CA GLU A 352 -3.13 2.26 -8.65
C GLU A 352 -3.61 2.99 -9.92
N VAL A 353 -2.64 3.41 -10.74
CA VAL A 353 -2.91 3.96 -12.07
C VAL A 353 -3.62 2.88 -12.90
N PRO A 354 -4.81 3.14 -13.44
CA PRO A 354 -5.61 2.09 -14.07
C PRO A 354 -5.00 1.61 -15.39
N LEU A 355 -5.31 0.37 -15.79
CA LEU A 355 -4.79 -0.23 -17.03
C LEU A 355 -5.07 0.59 -18.28
N ASN A 356 -6.19 1.31 -18.32
CA ASN A 356 -6.60 2.15 -19.43
C ASN A 356 -6.18 3.62 -19.27
N ALA A 357 -5.25 3.92 -18.36
CA ALA A 357 -4.71 5.27 -18.22
C ALA A 357 -4.00 5.69 -19.53
N LYS A 358 -4.20 6.94 -19.88
CA LYS A 358 -3.53 7.53 -21.04
C LYS A 358 -2.12 7.95 -20.66
N ALA A 359 -1.15 7.59 -21.48
CA ALA A 359 0.26 7.92 -21.22
C ALA A 359 0.48 9.43 -21.06
N GLU A 360 -0.20 10.25 -21.90
CA GLU A 360 -0.14 11.71 -21.83
C GLU A 360 -0.67 12.27 -20.51
N ASN A 361 -1.69 11.66 -19.91
CA ASN A 361 -2.25 12.07 -18.62
C ASN A 361 -1.30 11.74 -17.47
N VAL A 362 -0.74 10.53 -17.47
CA VAL A 362 0.25 10.12 -16.47
C VAL A 362 1.52 10.97 -16.57
N LYS A 363 1.94 11.30 -17.80
CA LYS A 363 3.06 12.20 -18.05
C LYS A 363 2.78 13.62 -17.53
N ALA A 364 1.58 14.16 -17.78
CA ALA A 364 1.20 15.51 -17.31
C ALA A 364 1.33 15.63 -15.78
N MET A 365 1.01 14.57 -15.02
CA MET A 365 1.18 14.56 -13.57
C MET A 365 2.66 14.65 -13.15
N ILE A 366 3.57 13.95 -13.84
CA ILE A 366 5.02 14.03 -13.56
C ILE A 366 5.56 15.40 -13.95
N ASP A 367 5.17 15.89 -15.13
CA ASP A 367 5.65 17.17 -15.67
C ASP A 367 5.21 18.37 -14.81
N ALA A 368 4.05 18.30 -14.14
CA ALA A 368 3.54 19.39 -13.30
C ALA A 368 4.54 19.86 -12.21
N LEU A 369 5.42 19.00 -11.75
CA LEU A 369 6.48 19.34 -10.79
C LEU A 369 7.82 19.71 -11.44
N ARG A 370 7.98 19.48 -12.74
CA ARG A 370 9.26 19.63 -13.45
C ARG A 370 9.21 20.73 -14.54
N ALA A 371 8.05 21.37 -14.72
CA ALA A 371 7.81 22.43 -15.68
C ALA A 371 8.42 23.78 -15.25
#